data_82fa29974b5e6cf137e9a2f33fa45251
#
_entry.id   82fa29974b5e6cf137e9a2f33fa45251
#
_cell.length_a   1.000
_cell.length_b   1.000
_cell.length_c   1.000
_cell.angle_alpha   90.00
_cell.angle_beta   90.00
_cell.angle_gamma   90.00
#
_symmetry.space_group_name_H-M   'P 1'
#
loop_
_entity.id
_entity.type
_entity.pdbx_description
1 polymer ?
#
loop_
_entity_poly.entity_id
_entity_poly.type
_entity_poly.pdbx_seq_one_letter_code
_entity_poly.pdbx_strand_id
1 'polypeptide(L)'
;NAATGSVALGSMRQTIQGFGGSSAWMGAMTDAQMNTLFGNGNNNQYGLSLLRLRIDPGKSWANELSNAQKAGARGAQVFATPWSPPASMKSNNNVVGGSLNTASYGAYAAYLKSFVDYLKAGGVSLYAISVNNEPDITVTYESCDWTAAQLVNFVKNYGSAVGTKLIAAESFKFNKALTDPILSDSSAVSQVSIIAGHIYGSGLADYSSAQNKGKQVWMTEHYNAGFDWTSMMATAKEIHDAMTVASYNAYVWWWFVDLNNEFTSLTDKSGNPTKRGYIMAQWSKYIRPGYTRVDATYQPTTNVFLSAYKSGSKVVLVAVNTGSSAVSQTFSLSGGTIPASFTPHITSSSKSLSNEASVSVKSGAFTYSLPGQSVTTFVSN
;
A
#
# COMPACT_ATOMS: atom_id res chain seq x y z
N ASN A 1 25.86 25.16 1.40
CA ASN A 1 25.99 24.14 0.31
C ASN A 1 25.11 22.96 0.67
N ALA A 2 23.95 22.80 -0.01
CA ALA A 2 23.12 21.60 0.12
C ALA A 2 23.94 20.40 -0.39
N ALA A 3 23.91 19.28 0.36
CA ALA A 3 24.49 18.03 -0.08
C ALA A 3 23.73 17.52 -1.31
N THR A 4 24.43 16.81 -2.20
CA THR A 4 23.83 16.28 -3.42
C THR A 4 23.02 15.02 -3.12
N GLY A 5 21.79 14.95 -3.62
CA GLY A 5 20.98 13.72 -3.67
C GLY A 5 21.37 12.90 -4.89
N SER A 6 22.07 11.80 -4.68
CA SER A 6 22.51 10.91 -5.77
C SER A 6 21.47 9.87 -6.08
N VAL A 7 21.24 9.61 -7.38
CA VAL A 7 20.32 8.59 -7.89
C VAL A 7 21.09 7.63 -8.77
N ALA A 8 21.08 6.35 -8.42
CA ALA A 8 21.77 5.29 -9.15
C ALA A 8 20.76 4.47 -9.96
N LEU A 9 20.54 4.86 -11.21
CA LEU A 9 19.49 4.27 -12.08
C LEU A 9 19.74 2.78 -12.39
N GLY A 10 20.95 2.30 -12.25
CA GLY A 10 21.31 0.90 -12.45
C GLY A 10 21.19 0.03 -11.20
N SER A 11 21.02 0.62 -10.02
CA SER A 11 20.90 -0.11 -8.75
C SER A 11 19.44 -0.39 -8.43
N MET A 12 18.91 -1.47 -8.98
CA MET A 12 17.49 -1.82 -8.85
C MET A 12 17.16 -2.39 -7.48
N ARG A 13 16.00 -2.01 -6.94
CA ARG A 13 15.41 -2.47 -5.71
C ARG A 13 14.07 -3.18 -5.99
N GLN A 14 13.07 -3.02 -5.15
CA GLN A 14 11.80 -3.71 -5.31
C GLN A 14 11.00 -3.19 -6.51
N THR A 15 10.20 -4.10 -7.06
CA THR A 15 9.12 -3.74 -7.99
C THR A 15 7.94 -3.16 -7.21
N ILE A 16 7.35 -2.11 -7.71
CA ILE A 16 6.19 -1.48 -7.10
C ILE A 16 4.93 -2.16 -7.62
N GLN A 17 4.16 -2.76 -6.71
CA GLN A 17 2.86 -3.33 -7.04
C GLN A 17 1.78 -2.27 -7.03
N GLY A 18 1.84 -1.33 -6.10
CA GLY A 18 0.94 -0.19 -6.10
C GLY A 18 0.70 0.44 -4.73
N PHE A 19 -0.25 1.38 -4.75
CA PHE A 19 -0.69 2.16 -3.60
C PHE A 19 -2.21 2.12 -3.54
N GLY A 20 -2.79 2.05 -2.36
CA GLY A 20 -4.23 1.92 -2.28
C GLY A 20 -4.82 2.23 -0.92
N GLY A 21 -6.00 1.73 -0.71
CA GLY A 21 -6.76 1.85 0.53
C GLY A 21 -7.89 0.82 0.60
N SER A 22 -8.75 0.96 1.59
CA SER A 22 -9.78 -0.03 1.91
C SER A 22 -11.18 0.57 1.89
N SER A 23 -12.12 -0.22 1.38
CA SER A 23 -13.57 0.02 1.41
C SER A 23 -14.29 -0.74 2.54
N ALA A 24 -13.56 -1.39 3.44
CA ALA A 24 -14.15 -2.19 4.51
C ALA A 24 -15.18 -1.38 5.32
N TRP A 25 -16.37 -1.95 5.51
CA TRP A 25 -17.52 -1.34 6.19
C TRP A 25 -18.05 -0.03 5.59
N MET A 26 -17.60 0.36 4.41
CA MET A 26 -18.04 1.63 3.79
C MET A 26 -19.32 1.50 2.97
N GLY A 27 -19.84 0.30 2.78
CA GLY A 27 -20.93 0.07 1.84
C GLY A 27 -20.51 0.26 0.38
N ALA A 28 -21.48 0.48 -0.51
CA ALA A 28 -21.18 0.77 -1.92
C ALA A 28 -20.70 2.22 -2.06
N MET A 29 -19.50 2.39 -2.62
CA MET A 29 -18.92 3.69 -2.88
C MET A 29 -19.49 4.30 -4.17
N THR A 30 -19.49 5.62 -4.24
CA THR A 30 -20.01 6.36 -5.39
C THR A 30 -19.01 6.38 -6.55
N ASP A 31 -19.49 6.63 -7.76
CA ASP A 31 -18.64 6.84 -8.92
C ASP A 31 -17.71 8.05 -8.73
N ALA A 32 -18.19 9.10 -8.09
CA ALA A 32 -17.39 10.30 -7.80
C ALA A 32 -16.18 9.95 -6.90
N GLN A 33 -16.40 9.16 -5.85
CA GLN A 33 -15.32 8.67 -4.99
C GLN A 33 -14.33 7.81 -5.77
N MET A 34 -14.83 6.87 -6.56
CA MET A 34 -14.00 5.97 -7.36
C MET A 34 -13.20 6.71 -8.42
N ASN A 35 -13.76 7.73 -9.05
CA ASN A 35 -13.04 8.57 -10.01
C ASN A 35 -11.85 9.28 -9.35
N THR A 36 -12.06 9.87 -8.18
CA THR A 36 -11.00 10.56 -7.45
C THR A 36 -9.91 9.62 -7.00
N LEU A 37 -10.28 8.46 -6.44
CA LEU A 37 -9.33 7.49 -5.89
C LEU A 37 -8.53 6.78 -6.97
N PHE A 38 -9.20 6.21 -7.97
CA PHE A 38 -8.58 5.30 -8.94
C PHE A 38 -8.44 5.87 -10.34
N GLY A 39 -9.16 6.95 -10.67
CA GLY A 39 -8.95 7.67 -11.91
C GLY A 39 -7.56 8.31 -11.93
N ASN A 40 -7.02 8.55 -13.15
CA ASN A 40 -5.70 9.17 -13.33
C ASN A 40 -5.67 10.11 -14.54
N GLY A 41 -6.81 10.72 -14.86
CA GLY A 41 -6.97 11.57 -16.05
C GLY A 41 -6.72 13.06 -15.81
N ASN A 42 -6.64 13.50 -14.55
CA ASN A 42 -6.41 14.93 -14.22
C ASN A 42 -5.82 15.05 -12.80
N ASN A 43 -5.50 16.28 -12.38
CA ASN A 43 -4.84 16.55 -11.10
C ASN A 43 -5.77 16.49 -9.87
N ASN A 44 -7.03 16.14 -10.04
CA ASN A 44 -7.96 15.85 -8.95
C ASN A 44 -8.15 14.35 -8.73
N GLN A 45 -7.37 13.52 -9.42
CA GLN A 45 -7.42 12.07 -9.36
C GLN A 45 -6.07 11.51 -8.94
N TYR A 46 -6.09 10.49 -8.10
CA TYR A 46 -4.89 10.00 -7.43
C TYR A 46 -4.17 8.87 -8.15
N GLY A 47 -4.86 8.17 -9.05
CA GLY A 47 -4.29 7.01 -9.70
C GLY A 47 -3.93 5.88 -8.72
N LEU A 48 -4.65 5.72 -7.61
CA LEU A 48 -4.47 4.55 -6.76
C LEU A 48 -4.67 3.28 -7.59
N SER A 49 -3.98 2.22 -7.23
CA SER A 49 -3.95 1.00 -8.04
C SER A 49 -4.26 -0.27 -7.28
N LEU A 50 -4.54 -0.16 -5.97
CA LEU A 50 -4.90 -1.29 -5.12
C LEU A 50 -6.15 -0.97 -4.30
N LEU A 51 -7.12 -1.88 -4.31
CA LEU A 51 -8.31 -1.84 -3.47
C LEU A 51 -8.30 -3.05 -2.53
N ARG A 52 -8.38 -2.80 -1.23
CA ARG A 52 -8.54 -3.83 -0.21
C ARG A 52 -10.01 -3.96 0.18
N LEU A 53 -10.60 -5.11 -0.08
CA LEU A 53 -11.98 -5.44 0.29
C LEU A 53 -12.03 -6.14 1.66
N ARG A 54 -13.16 -5.99 2.36
CA ARG A 54 -13.51 -6.84 3.49
C ARG A 54 -14.34 -8.03 3.02
N ILE A 55 -14.05 -9.22 3.54
CA ILE A 55 -14.88 -10.41 3.32
C ILE A 55 -15.80 -10.59 4.52
N ASP A 56 -17.07 -10.24 4.35
CA ASP A 56 -18.07 -10.40 5.39
C ASP A 56 -18.30 -11.88 5.74
N PRO A 57 -18.23 -12.29 7.02
CA PRO A 57 -18.38 -13.69 7.41
C PRO A 57 -19.79 -14.25 7.18
N GLY A 58 -20.78 -13.38 7.00
CA GLY A 58 -22.16 -13.76 6.67
C GLY A 58 -22.48 -13.72 5.19
N LYS A 59 -21.49 -13.57 4.31
CA LYS A 59 -21.64 -13.53 2.84
C LYS A 59 -22.44 -12.34 2.32
N SER A 60 -22.53 -11.24 3.06
CA SER A 60 -23.07 -9.97 2.55
C SER A 60 -22.02 -9.26 1.71
N TRP A 61 -21.82 -9.72 0.48
CA TRP A 61 -20.68 -9.35 -0.38
C TRP A 61 -21.03 -8.39 -1.52
N ALA A 62 -22.31 -8.05 -1.71
CA ALA A 62 -22.76 -7.30 -2.88
C ALA A 62 -22.13 -5.89 -2.99
N ASN A 63 -22.00 -5.18 -1.87
CA ASN A 63 -21.39 -3.85 -1.87
C ASN A 63 -19.91 -3.89 -2.24
N GLU A 64 -19.17 -4.86 -1.72
CA GLU A 64 -17.76 -5.02 -2.05
C GLU A 64 -17.57 -5.50 -3.50
N LEU A 65 -18.47 -6.29 -4.05
CA LEU A 65 -18.45 -6.58 -5.49
C LEU A 65 -18.61 -5.31 -6.31
N SER A 66 -19.56 -4.45 -5.98
CA SER A 66 -19.72 -3.15 -6.64
C SER A 66 -18.46 -2.31 -6.58
N ASN A 67 -17.82 -2.23 -5.41
CA ASN A 67 -16.57 -1.51 -5.22
C ASN A 67 -15.44 -2.10 -6.07
N ALA A 68 -15.33 -3.42 -6.10
CA ALA A 68 -14.35 -4.13 -6.91
C ALA A 68 -14.53 -3.89 -8.41
N GLN A 69 -15.78 -3.93 -8.89
CA GLN A 69 -16.10 -3.65 -10.29
C GLN A 69 -15.72 -2.23 -10.70
N LYS A 70 -16.04 -1.25 -9.86
CA LYS A 70 -15.74 0.17 -10.13
C LYS A 70 -14.23 0.46 -10.09
N ALA A 71 -13.53 -0.06 -9.11
CA ALA A 71 -12.08 0.10 -9.01
C ALA A 71 -11.37 -0.61 -10.17
N GLY A 72 -11.77 -1.84 -10.47
CA GLY A 72 -11.22 -2.61 -11.58
C GLY A 72 -11.44 -1.96 -12.94
N ALA A 73 -12.60 -1.35 -13.18
CA ALA A 73 -12.90 -0.60 -14.39
C ALA A 73 -11.97 0.62 -14.58
N ARG A 74 -11.36 1.11 -13.50
CA ARG A 74 -10.40 2.22 -13.50
C ARG A 74 -8.94 1.75 -13.45
N GLY A 75 -8.71 0.44 -13.61
CA GLY A 75 -7.38 -0.15 -13.71
C GLY A 75 -6.76 -0.63 -12.40
N ALA A 76 -7.49 -0.58 -11.28
CA ALA A 76 -6.99 -1.07 -10.00
C ALA A 76 -7.00 -2.60 -9.93
N GLN A 77 -6.02 -3.16 -9.24
CA GLN A 77 -6.06 -4.54 -8.77
C GLN A 77 -6.79 -4.61 -7.43
N VAL A 78 -7.47 -5.72 -7.19
CA VAL A 78 -8.31 -5.91 -6.01
C VAL A 78 -7.80 -7.09 -5.21
N PHE A 79 -7.63 -6.91 -3.91
CA PHE A 79 -7.36 -7.99 -2.97
C PHE A 79 -8.33 -7.91 -1.79
N ALA A 80 -8.42 -8.97 -1.01
CA ALA A 80 -9.46 -9.07 0.01
C ALA A 80 -8.94 -9.68 1.30
N THR A 81 -9.50 -9.22 2.41
CA THR A 81 -9.17 -9.65 3.76
C THR A 81 -10.43 -9.99 4.55
N PRO A 82 -10.51 -11.19 5.17
CA PRO A 82 -11.48 -11.49 6.20
C PRO A 82 -10.98 -10.99 7.56
N TRP A 83 -11.87 -10.40 8.37
CA TRP A 83 -11.58 -10.08 9.78
C TRP A 83 -11.89 -11.26 10.70
N SER A 84 -12.77 -12.15 10.28
CA SER A 84 -13.12 -13.39 10.99
C SER A 84 -13.64 -14.43 10.01
N PRO A 85 -13.36 -15.71 10.26
CA PRO A 85 -14.16 -16.78 9.67
C PRO A 85 -15.63 -16.67 10.11
N PRO A 86 -16.58 -17.36 9.44
CA PRO A 86 -17.93 -17.54 9.95
C PRO A 86 -17.93 -18.07 11.39
N ALA A 87 -18.85 -17.55 12.22
CA ALA A 87 -18.91 -17.89 13.64
C ALA A 87 -18.98 -19.39 13.89
N SER A 88 -19.71 -20.13 13.05
CA SER A 88 -19.87 -21.60 13.17
C SER A 88 -18.56 -22.38 13.03
N MET A 89 -17.54 -21.77 12.48
CA MET A 89 -16.22 -22.40 12.29
C MET A 89 -15.27 -22.08 13.45
N LYS A 90 -15.67 -21.25 14.41
CA LYS A 90 -14.80 -20.72 15.46
C LYS A 90 -15.01 -21.37 16.80
N SER A 91 -13.95 -21.40 17.61
CA SER A 91 -13.93 -22.01 18.94
C SER A 91 -14.95 -21.43 19.91
N ASN A 92 -15.28 -20.14 19.77
CA ASN A 92 -16.25 -19.44 20.63
C ASN A 92 -17.59 -19.17 19.94
N ASN A 93 -17.81 -19.71 18.76
CA ASN A 93 -19.03 -19.49 17.95
C ASN A 93 -19.40 -18.00 17.82
N ASN A 94 -18.40 -17.15 17.65
CA ASN A 94 -18.53 -15.70 17.59
C ASN A 94 -17.56 -15.12 16.54
N VAL A 95 -17.98 -14.06 15.84
CA VAL A 95 -17.10 -13.35 14.91
C VAL A 95 -16.10 -12.43 15.60
N VAL A 96 -16.16 -12.29 16.92
CA VAL A 96 -15.20 -11.52 17.72
C VAL A 96 -14.35 -12.49 18.54
N GLY A 97 -13.02 -12.39 18.40
CA GLY A 97 -12.08 -13.24 19.14
C GLY A 97 -12.16 -14.70 18.76
N GLY A 98 -11.65 -15.55 19.62
CA GLY A 98 -11.59 -17.00 19.37
C GLY A 98 -10.63 -17.38 18.26
N SER A 99 -10.61 -18.65 17.90
CA SER A 99 -9.75 -19.22 16.86
C SER A 99 -10.57 -20.06 15.90
N LEU A 100 -10.04 -20.28 14.71
CA LEU A 100 -10.62 -21.22 13.75
C LEU A 100 -10.45 -22.64 14.30
N ASN A 101 -11.54 -23.42 14.36
CA ASN A 101 -11.46 -24.82 14.70
C ASN A 101 -10.62 -25.58 13.68
N THR A 102 -9.72 -26.43 14.12
CA THR A 102 -8.86 -27.22 13.23
C THR A 102 -9.69 -28.07 12.25
N ALA A 103 -10.80 -28.64 12.73
CA ALA A 103 -11.72 -29.40 11.90
C ALA A 103 -12.40 -28.55 10.79
N SER A 104 -12.35 -27.23 10.91
CA SER A 104 -12.96 -26.29 9.95
C SER A 104 -11.96 -25.69 8.95
N TYR A 105 -10.70 -26.06 8.98
CA TYR A 105 -9.68 -25.49 8.10
C TYR A 105 -10.02 -25.69 6.61
N GLY A 106 -10.45 -26.88 6.23
CA GLY A 106 -10.89 -27.15 4.85
C GLY A 106 -12.14 -26.37 4.46
N ALA A 107 -13.11 -26.27 5.38
CA ALA A 107 -14.32 -25.48 5.16
C ALA A 107 -14.02 -23.98 5.04
N TYR A 108 -13.06 -23.48 5.80
CA TYR A 108 -12.62 -22.08 5.71
C TYR A 108 -11.94 -21.79 4.37
N ALA A 109 -11.05 -22.66 3.91
CA ALA A 109 -10.44 -22.52 2.59
C ALA A 109 -11.50 -22.51 1.48
N ALA A 110 -12.51 -23.39 1.57
CA ALA A 110 -13.64 -23.40 0.64
C ALA A 110 -14.48 -22.13 0.72
N TYR A 111 -14.67 -21.59 1.92
CA TYR A 111 -15.33 -20.30 2.12
C TYR A 111 -14.58 -19.16 1.44
N LEU A 112 -13.28 -19.06 1.62
CA LEU A 112 -12.44 -18.06 0.94
C LEU A 112 -12.52 -18.20 -0.57
N LYS A 113 -12.45 -19.43 -1.07
CA LYS A 113 -12.61 -19.71 -2.50
C LYS A 113 -13.99 -19.28 -3.01
N SER A 114 -15.05 -19.47 -2.23
CA SER A 114 -16.39 -19.05 -2.62
C SER A 114 -16.48 -17.53 -2.83
N PHE A 115 -15.72 -16.73 -2.08
CA PHE A 115 -15.61 -15.30 -2.31
C PHE A 115 -14.87 -14.99 -3.62
N VAL A 116 -13.76 -15.67 -3.88
CA VAL A 116 -13.04 -15.55 -5.15
C VAL A 116 -13.96 -15.85 -6.33
N ASP A 117 -14.72 -16.93 -6.25
CA ASP A 117 -15.67 -17.35 -7.29
C ASP A 117 -16.82 -16.36 -7.45
N TYR A 118 -17.32 -15.82 -6.35
CA TYR A 118 -18.37 -14.80 -6.35
C TYR A 118 -17.92 -13.53 -7.11
N LEU A 119 -16.72 -13.02 -6.84
CA LEU A 119 -16.17 -11.88 -7.56
C LEU A 119 -15.96 -12.21 -9.03
N LYS A 120 -15.46 -13.39 -9.34
CA LYS A 120 -15.24 -13.85 -10.72
C LYS A 120 -16.55 -13.88 -11.50
N ALA A 121 -17.62 -14.40 -10.91
CA ALA A 121 -18.95 -14.40 -11.50
C ALA A 121 -19.45 -12.98 -11.77
N GLY A 122 -19.03 -12.01 -10.97
CA GLY A 122 -19.31 -10.58 -11.16
C GLY A 122 -18.32 -9.86 -12.07
N GLY A 123 -17.42 -10.58 -12.74
CA GLY A 123 -16.46 -10.01 -13.71
C GLY A 123 -15.18 -9.47 -13.08
N VAL A 124 -14.87 -9.80 -11.83
CA VAL A 124 -13.65 -9.34 -11.14
C VAL A 124 -12.77 -10.53 -10.80
N SER A 125 -11.53 -10.53 -11.30
CA SER A 125 -10.50 -11.48 -10.91
C SER A 125 -9.78 -10.96 -9.66
N LEU A 126 -10.00 -11.60 -8.51
CA LEU A 126 -9.35 -11.23 -7.26
C LEU A 126 -7.86 -11.56 -7.36
N TYR A 127 -7.01 -10.55 -7.17
CA TYR A 127 -5.56 -10.72 -7.30
C TYR A 127 -4.96 -11.56 -6.17
N ALA A 128 -5.41 -11.33 -4.94
CA ALA A 128 -4.92 -12.04 -3.76
C ALA A 128 -5.95 -12.02 -2.64
N ILE A 129 -5.83 -12.97 -1.73
CA ILE A 129 -6.72 -13.10 -0.57
C ILE A 129 -5.88 -13.35 0.69
N SER A 130 -6.22 -12.67 1.78
CA SER A 130 -5.55 -12.82 3.07
C SER A 130 -6.14 -13.97 3.88
N VAL A 131 -5.31 -14.61 4.69
CA VAL A 131 -5.78 -15.61 5.66
C VAL A 131 -6.70 -14.98 6.69
N ASN A 132 -6.29 -13.84 7.29
CA ASN A 132 -7.07 -13.12 8.29
C ASN A 132 -6.41 -11.79 8.64
N ASN A 133 -7.22 -10.77 8.95
CA ASN A 133 -6.72 -9.50 9.45
C ASN A 133 -6.20 -9.64 10.88
N GLU A 134 -5.03 -9.08 11.14
CA GLU A 134 -4.44 -8.87 12.48
C GLU A 134 -4.69 -10.02 13.47
N PRO A 135 -4.11 -11.20 13.23
CA PRO A 135 -4.38 -12.40 14.03
C PRO A 135 -3.76 -12.34 15.43
N ASP A 136 -3.02 -11.31 15.76
CA ASP A 136 -2.17 -11.20 16.97
C ASP A 136 -2.62 -10.07 17.91
N ILE A 137 -3.87 -9.59 17.79
CA ILE A 137 -4.42 -8.59 18.72
C ILE A 137 -5.75 -9.04 19.30
N THR A 138 -6.06 -8.53 20.49
CA THR A 138 -7.36 -8.69 21.13
C THR A 138 -8.15 -7.41 21.03
N VAL A 139 -9.32 -7.48 20.38
CA VAL A 139 -10.16 -6.32 20.10
C VAL A 139 -11.63 -6.63 20.36
N THR A 140 -12.48 -5.60 20.33
CA THR A 140 -13.92 -5.73 20.57
C THR A 140 -14.76 -5.84 19.29
N TYR A 141 -14.11 -5.72 18.15
CA TYR A 141 -14.74 -5.87 16.83
C TYR A 141 -14.38 -7.23 16.21
N GLU A 142 -14.89 -7.47 15.03
CA GLU A 142 -14.68 -8.69 14.24
C GLU A 142 -13.18 -9.05 14.18
N SER A 143 -12.84 -10.26 14.59
CA SER A 143 -11.47 -10.70 14.76
C SER A 143 -11.37 -12.20 14.94
N CYS A 144 -10.14 -12.74 14.76
CA CYS A 144 -9.84 -14.14 14.99
C CYS A 144 -8.36 -14.28 15.32
N ASP A 145 -8.04 -15.07 16.35
CA ASP A 145 -6.68 -15.30 16.76
C ASP A 145 -6.04 -16.45 15.98
N TRP A 146 -4.79 -16.26 15.55
CA TRP A 146 -3.99 -17.27 14.91
C TRP A 146 -2.59 -17.28 15.51
N THR A 147 -2.08 -18.47 15.86
CA THR A 147 -0.66 -18.64 16.17
C THR A 147 0.14 -18.87 14.89
N ALA A 148 1.46 -18.73 14.98
CA ALA A 148 2.35 -19.05 13.85
C ALA A 148 2.20 -20.51 13.40
N ALA A 149 2.08 -21.45 14.33
CA ALA A 149 1.90 -22.87 14.03
C ALA A 149 0.56 -23.14 13.29
N GLN A 150 -0.50 -22.47 13.72
CA GLN A 150 -1.81 -22.57 13.02
C GLN A 150 -1.74 -21.99 11.61
N LEU A 151 -1.06 -20.86 11.43
CA LEU A 151 -0.85 -20.28 10.10
C LEU A 151 -0.08 -21.24 9.18
N VAL A 152 1.01 -21.84 9.67
CA VAL A 152 1.76 -22.84 8.88
C VAL A 152 0.87 -24.01 8.49
N ASN A 153 0.11 -24.55 9.44
CA ASN A 153 -0.80 -25.68 9.19
C ASN A 153 -1.84 -25.33 8.10
N PHE A 154 -2.50 -24.19 8.23
CA PHE A 154 -3.50 -23.76 7.26
C PHE A 154 -2.89 -23.50 5.87
N VAL A 155 -1.82 -22.74 5.80
CA VAL A 155 -1.14 -22.39 4.55
C VAL A 155 -0.62 -23.65 3.85
N LYS A 156 0.07 -24.51 4.58
CA LYS A 156 0.68 -25.72 4.07
C LYS A 156 -0.34 -26.71 3.48
N ASN A 157 -1.44 -26.92 4.18
CA ASN A 157 -2.39 -28.00 3.85
C ASN A 157 -3.59 -27.50 3.02
N TYR A 158 -3.92 -26.22 3.07
CA TYR A 158 -5.12 -25.66 2.46
C TYR A 158 -4.88 -24.41 1.61
N GLY A 159 -3.67 -23.89 1.58
CA GLY A 159 -3.36 -22.64 0.86
C GLY A 159 -3.69 -22.68 -0.62
N SER A 160 -3.47 -23.85 -1.29
CA SER A 160 -3.79 -24.01 -2.70
C SER A 160 -5.29 -24.06 -3.00
N ALA A 161 -6.12 -24.28 -1.99
CA ALA A 161 -7.57 -24.41 -2.13
C ALA A 161 -8.31 -23.07 -2.14
N VAL A 162 -7.64 -21.97 -1.83
CA VAL A 162 -8.30 -20.63 -1.74
C VAL A 162 -8.58 -20.01 -3.12
N GLY A 163 -7.96 -20.51 -4.17
CA GLY A 163 -8.30 -20.16 -5.55
C GLY A 163 -7.62 -18.93 -6.12
N THR A 164 -6.75 -18.25 -5.37
CA THR A 164 -5.93 -17.13 -5.83
C THR A 164 -4.67 -17.03 -4.97
N LYS A 165 -3.81 -16.03 -5.25
CA LYS A 165 -2.61 -15.77 -4.42
C LYS A 165 -2.97 -15.57 -2.97
N LEU A 166 -2.18 -16.17 -2.06
CA LEU A 166 -2.42 -16.11 -0.64
C LEU A 166 -1.50 -15.08 0.03
N ILE A 167 -2.08 -14.25 0.90
CA ILE A 167 -1.40 -13.27 1.73
C ILE A 167 -1.37 -13.78 3.18
N ALA A 168 -0.23 -13.68 3.85
CA ALA A 168 -0.08 -13.90 5.28
C ALA A 168 0.93 -12.89 5.86
N ALA A 169 0.78 -12.43 7.08
CA ALA A 169 -0.30 -12.75 8.02
C ALA A 169 -1.11 -11.50 8.40
N GLU A 170 -0.77 -10.34 7.86
CA GLU A 170 -1.39 -9.06 8.21
C GLU A 170 -1.33 -8.77 9.72
N SER A 171 -0.18 -9.04 10.34
CA SER A 171 0.07 -8.74 11.74
C SER A 171 -0.09 -7.25 12.04
N PHE A 172 -0.63 -6.92 13.21
CA PHE A 172 -0.89 -5.53 13.64
C PHE A 172 0.37 -4.64 13.65
N LYS A 173 1.51 -5.20 14.05
CA LYS A 173 2.82 -4.51 14.11
C LYS A 173 3.87 -5.21 13.25
N PHE A 174 3.46 -5.86 12.19
CA PHE A 174 4.33 -6.63 11.29
C PHE A 174 5.28 -7.57 12.07
N ASN A 175 4.71 -8.37 12.97
CA ASN A 175 5.49 -9.30 13.77
C ASN A 175 5.97 -10.49 12.92
N LYS A 176 7.25 -10.50 12.60
CA LYS A 176 7.87 -11.54 11.77
C LYS A 176 7.80 -12.93 12.39
N ALA A 177 7.62 -13.04 13.71
CA ALA A 177 7.45 -14.33 14.38
C ALA A 177 6.21 -15.09 13.89
N LEU A 178 5.22 -14.40 13.30
CA LEU A 178 4.05 -15.04 12.69
C LEU A 178 4.33 -15.61 11.30
N THR A 179 5.29 -15.08 10.58
CA THR A 179 5.55 -15.42 9.17
C THR A 179 6.89 -16.12 8.94
N ASP A 180 7.88 -15.94 9.81
CA ASP A 180 9.16 -16.66 9.73
C ASP A 180 8.96 -18.18 9.65
N PRO A 181 8.08 -18.82 10.45
CA PRO A 181 7.83 -20.25 10.32
C PRO A 181 7.23 -20.66 8.97
N ILE A 182 6.42 -19.82 8.35
CA ILE A 182 5.91 -20.07 6.97
C ILE A 182 7.08 -20.09 5.99
N LEU A 183 7.96 -19.11 6.08
CA LEU A 183 9.12 -18.99 5.19
C LEU A 183 10.12 -20.13 5.37
N SER A 184 10.21 -20.72 6.58
CA SER A 184 11.10 -21.82 6.91
C SER A 184 10.53 -23.20 6.58
N ASP A 185 9.24 -23.31 6.32
CA ASP A 185 8.58 -24.59 5.97
C ASP A 185 8.52 -24.72 4.45
N SER A 186 9.13 -25.77 3.90
CA SER A 186 9.25 -25.96 2.47
C SER A 186 7.91 -26.12 1.74
N SER A 187 6.89 -26.65 2.43
CA SER A 187 5.55 -26.82 1.87
C SER A 187 4.72 -25.55 2.03
N ALA A 188 4.79 -24.88 3.18
CA ALA A 188 4.05 -23.65 3.43
C ALA A 188 4.56 -22.48 2.55
N VAL A 189 5.87 -22.34 2.41
CA VAL A 189 6.46 -21.24 1.63
C VAL A 189 6.03 -21.25 0.16
N SER A 190 5.80 -22.43 -0.41
CA SER A 190 5.34 -22.55 -1.80
C SER A 190 3.88 -22.14 -2.00
N GLN A 191 3.08 -22.08 -0.93
CA GLN A 191 1.65 -21.76 -0.99
C GLN A 191 1.34 -20.28 -0.74
N VAL A 192 2.29 -19.51 -0.23
CA VAL A 192 2.11 -18.08 0.04
C VAL A 192 2.82 -17.25 -1.03
N SER A 193 2.17 -16.20 -1.51
CA SER A 193 2.74 -15.31 -2.53
C SER A 193 3.19 -13.98 -1.96
N ILE A 194 2.50 -13.49 -0.94
CA ILE A 194 2.69 -12.16 -0.38
C ILE A 194 2.76 -12.27 1.13
N ILE A 195 3.84 -11.71 1.70
CA ILE A 195 3.97 -11.53 3.13
C ILE A 195 3.55 -10.11 3.44
N ALA A 196 2.57 -9.95 4.31
CA ALA A 196 2.00 -8.65 4.61
C ALA A 196 1.92 -8.39 6.11
N GLY A 197 1.96 -7.12 6.46
CA GLY A 197 1.74 -6.66 7.82
C GLY A 197 1.30 -5.21 7.85
N HIS A 198 0.94 -4.77 9.04
CA HIS A 198 0.57 -3.40 9.38
C HIS A 198 1.68 -2.79 10.24
N ILE A 199 1.64 -1.48 10.45
CA ILE A 199 2.73 -0.77 11.14
C ILE A 199 2.19 0.13 12.25
N TYR A 200 1.16 -0.32 12.96
CA TYR A 200 0.57 0.45 14.07
C TYR A 200 1.52 0.49 15.28
N GLY A 201 2.25 1.60 15.40
CA GLY A 201 3.20 1.85 16.49
C GLY A 201 4.61 1.30 16.27
N SER A 202 4.77 0.24 15.47
CA SER A 202 6.06 -0.33 15.10
C SER A 202 5.89 -1.29 13.93
N GLY A 203 7.00 -1.88 13.44
CA GLY A 203 6.97 -2.93 12.43
C GLY A 203 7.46 -2.52 11.05
N LEU A 204 7.65 -1.22 10.79
CA LEU A 204 8.22 -0.75 9.53
C LEU A 204 9.69 -1.16 9.46
N ALA A 205 9.99 -2.18 8.69
CA ALA A 205 11.34 -2.73 8.56
C ALA A 205 11.47 -3.54 7.28
N ASP A 206 12.69 -3.69 6.81
CA ASP A 206 13.01 -4.58 5.70
C ASP A 206 12.78 -6.05 6.11
N TYR A 207 12.40 -6.89 5.15
CA TYR A 207 12.14 -8.31 5.39
C TYR A 207 12.91 -9.18 4.37
N SER A 208 14.21 -9.22 4.52
CA SER A 208 15.09 -9.93 3.59
C SER A 208 14.78 -11.43 3.50
N SER A 209 14.37 -12.07 4.60
CA SER A 209 13.99 -13.49 4.59
C SER A 209 12.82 -13.78 3.65
N ALA A 210 11.84 -12.88 3.56
CA ALA A 210 10.73 -13.01 2.62
C ALA A 210 11.18 -12.72 1.19
N GLN A 211 11.93 -11.65 0.99
CA GLN A 211 12.45 -11.24 -0.32
C GLN A 211 13.33 -12.33 -0.93
N ASN A 212 14.21 -12.94 -0.13
CA ASN A 212 15.11 -14.01 -0.57
C ASN A 212 14.37 -15.29 -0.96
N LYS A 213 13.14 -15.46 -0.53
CA LYS A 213 12.23 -16.55 -0.95
C LYS A 213 11.38 -16.15 -2.16
N GLY A 214 11.62 -14.99 -2.76
CA GLY A 214 10.87 -14.50 -3.93
C GLY A 214 9.49 -13.98 -3.60
N LYS A 215 9.21 -13.66 -2.34
CA LYS A 215 7.91 -13.14 -1.93
C LYS A 215 7.87 -11.61 -2.05
N GLN A 216 6.71 -11.08 -2.44
CA GLN A 216 6.44 -9.67 -2.25
C GLN A 216 6.14 -9.40 -0.77
N VAL A 217 6.47 -8.19 -0.32
CA VAL A 217 6.21 -7.73 1.04
C VAL A 217 5.34 -6.48 0.96
N TRP A 218 4.14 -6.55 1.51
CA TRP A 218 3.15 -5.48 1.46
C TRP A 218 2.85 -4.92 2.84
N MET A 219 2.70 -3.62 2.94
CA MET A 219 2.05 -2.97 4.07
C MET A 219 0.59 -2.75 3.70
N THR A 220 -0.33 -3.50 4.32
CA THR A 220 -1.71 -3.61 3.84
C THR A 220 -2.73 -2.81 4.62
N GLU A 221 -2.31 -2.16 5.71
CA GLU A 221 -3.18 -1.23 6.43
C GLU A 221 -2.37 -0.37 7.38
N HIS A 222 -2.56 0.94 7.29
CA HIS A 222 -2.13 1.89 8.32
C HIS A 222 -2.85 3.23 8.11
N TYR A 223 -2.98 4.02 9.18
CA TYR A 223 -3.33 5.43 9.10
C TYR A 223 -2.54 6.22 10.13
N ASN A 224 -2.31 7.49 9.84
CA ASN A 224 -1.78 8.47 10.78
C ASN A 224 -2.95 9.32 11.28
N ALA A 225 -3.14 9.39 12.59
CA ALA A 225 -4.19 10.18 13.20
C ALA A 225 -3.94 11.68 12.97
N GLY A 226 -5.03 12.45 13.01
CA GLY A 226 -4.97 13.90 12.92
C GLY A 226 -5.55 14.48 11.63
N PHE A 227 -5.80 15.78 11.67
CA PHE A 227 -6.47 16.53 10.60
C PHE A 227 -5.63 17.74 10.13
N ASP A 228 -4.53 18.02 10.79
CA ASP A 228 -3.66 19.14 10.47
C ASP A 228 -2.61 18.76 9.41
N TRP A 229 -1.96 19.77 8.86
CA TRP A 229 -0.97 19.56 7.80
C TRP A 229 0.24 18.76 8.29
N THR A 230 0.65 18.94 9.54
CA THR A 230 1.77 18.19 10.14
C THR A 230 1.49 16.69 10.15
N SER A 231 0.26 16.28 10.50
CA SER A 231 -0.13 14.86 10.46
C SER A 231 -0.13 14.29 9.04
N MET A 232 -0.45 15.10 8.04
CA MET A 232 -0.38 14.70 6.63
C MET A 232 1.07 14.57 6.15
N MET A 233 1.96 15.45 6.58
CA MET A 233 3.39 15.34 6.30
C MET A 233 4.01 14.10 6.96
N ALA A 234 3.50 13.68 8.12
CA ALA A 234 3.88 12.39 8.73
C ALA A 234 3.53 11.21 7.84
N THR A 235 2.40 11.26 7.14
CA THR A 235 2.06 10.24 6.12
C THR A 235 3.07 10.23 4.97
N ALA A 236 3.48 11.41 4.49
CA ALA A 236 4.48 11.50 3.44
C ALA A 236 5.81 10.85 3.85
N LYS A 237 6.29 11.14 5.06
CA LYS A 237 7.52 10.55 5.60
C LYS A 237 7.38 9.04 5.75
N GLU A 238 6.22 8.56 6.18
CA GLU A 238 5.94 7.14 6.33
C GLU A 238 5.96 6.42 4.99
N ILE A 239 5.35 6.97 3.95
CA ILE A 239 5.39 6.35 2.61
C ILE A 239 6.84 6.30 2.11
N HIS A 240 7.61 7.37 2.30
CA HIS A 240 9.03 7.39 1.98
C HIS A 240 9.77 6.24 2.68
N ASP A 241 9.59 6.07 3.98
CA ASP A 241 10.25 5.01 4.76
C ASP A 241 9.74 3.61 4.36
N ALA A 242 8.46 3.47 4.06
CA ALA A 242 7.89 2.21 3.56
C ALA A 242 8.57 1.77 2.26
N MET A 243 8.84 2.71 1.37
CA MET A 243 9.52 2.42 0.10
C MET A 243 11.02 2.18 0.27
N THR A 244 11.70 2.98 1.08
CA THR A 244 13.17 3.01 1.14
C THR A 244 13.75 2.17 2.26
N VAL A 245 13.21 2.23 3.46
CA VAL A 245 13.70 1.47 4.63
C VAL A 245 13.18 0.04 4.60
N ALA A 246 11.88 -0.12 4.38
CA ALA A 246 11.22 -1.43 4.40
C ALA A 246 11.24 -2.14 3.05
N SER A 247 11.47 -1.44 1.95
CA SER A 247 11.42 -1.99 0.59
C SER A 247 10.09 -2.69 0.30
N TYR A 248 8.99 -2.15 0.77
CA TYR A 248 7.67 -2.70 0.50
C TYR A 248 7.32 -2.60 -0.99
N ASN A 249 6.65 -3.62 -1.52
CA ASN A 249 6.13 -3.64 -2.88
C ASN A 249 4.80 -2.89 -3.00
N ALA A 250 4.10 -2.71 -1.88
CA ALA A 250 2.82 -2.02 -1.83
C ALA A 250 2.65 -1.27 -0.51
N TYR A 251 1.97 -0.15 -0.58
CA TYR A 251 1.56 0.64 0.58
C TYR A 251 0.05 0.89 0.49
N VAL A 252 -0.72 0.39 1.46
CA VAL A 252 -2.17 0.47 1.47
C VAL A 252 -2.64 1.21 2.72
N TRP A 253 -3.27 2.37 2.50
CA TRP A 253 -3.90 3.16 3.56
C TRP A 253 -5.10 2.39 4.13
N TRP A 254 -5.56 2.78 5.31
CA TRP A 254 -6.79 2.25 5.88
C TRP A 254 -8.01 2.74 5.06
N TRP A 255 -8.98 3.36 5.67
CA TRP A 255 -10.22 3.77 5.02
C TRP A 255 -10.04 4.92 4.03
N PHE A 256 -10.69 4.80 2.89
CA PHE A 256 -10.82 5.92 1.94
C PHE A 256 -11.59 7.08 2.54
N VAL A 257 -12.65 6.79 3.32
CA VAL A 257 -13.40 7.76 4.12
C VAL A 257 -13.39 7.28 5.56
N ASP A 258 -12.91 8.12 6.46
CA ASP A 258 -12.84 7.81 7.88
C ASP A 258 -14.24 7.78 8.50
N LEU A 259 -14.62 6.65 9.09
CA LEU A 259 -15.89 6.45 9.74
C LEU A 259 -15.86 6.79 11.25
N ASN A 260 -14.68 7.04 11.82
CA ASN A 260 -14.47 7.21 13.26
C ASN A 260 -13.96 8.59 13.66
N ASN A 261 -13.83 9.53 12.72
CA ASN A 261 -13.33 10.88 12.97
C ASN A 261 -11.95 10.91 13.66
N GLU A 262 -11.00 10.16 13.11
CA GLU A 262 -9.64 10.01 13.64
C GLU A 262 -8.57 10.65 12.74
N PHE A 263 -8.84 10.76 11.44
CA PHE A 263 -7.88 11.27 10.44
C PHE A 263 -8.60 11.95 9.27
N THR A 264 -7.87 12.76 8.52
CA THR A 264 -8.38 13.28 7.25
C THR A 264 -8.47 12.13 6.23
N SER A 265 -9.65 11.90 5.70
CA SER A 265 -9.96 10.89 4.69
C SER A 265 -9.17 11.12 3.39
N LEU A 266 -9.10 10.10 2.54
CA LEU A 266 -8.51 10.27 1.19
C LEU A 266 -9.46 11.01 0.25
N THR A 267 -10.77 10.82 0.41
CA THR A 267 -11.80 11.68 -0.19
C THR A 267 -12.83 12.04 0.86
N ASP A 268 -13.63 13.08 0.63
CA ASP A 268 -14.86 13.27 1.40
C ASP A 268 -15.98 12.34 0.90
N LYS A 269 -17.14 12.40 1.54
CA LYS A 269 -18.29 11.57 1.18
C LYS A 269 -18.84 11.86 -0.22
N SER A 270 -18.60 13.05 -0.75
CA SER A 270 -19.02 13.47 -2.10
C SER A 270 -17.98 13.14 -3.17
N GLY A 271 -16.85 12.55 -2.80
CA GLY A 271 -15.77 12.21 -3.71
C GLY A 271 -14.81 13.37 -4.01
N ASN A 272 -14.90 14.48 -3.28
CA ASN A 272 -13.95 15.57 -3.45
C ASN A 272 -12.57 15.18 -2.93
N PRO A 273 -11.49 15.62 -3.59
CA PRO A 273 -10.13 15.39 -3.11
C PRO A 273 -9.88 16.04 -1.76
N THR A 274 -8.93 15.46 -1.02
CA THR A 274 -8.42 15.99 0.24
C THR A 274 -6.91 16.14 0.18
N LYS A 275 -6.34 16.90 1.09
CA LYS A 275 -4.88 17.03 1.20
C LYS A 275 -4.21 15.69 1.49
N ARG A 276 -4.82 14.81 2.31
CA ARG A 276 -4.30 13.47 2.56
C ARG A 276 -4.25 12.66 1.26
N GLY A 277 -5.31 12.74 0.47
CA GLY A 277 -5.36 12.08 -0.83
C GLY A 277 -4.30 12.60 -1.79
N TYR A 278 -4.06 13.89 -1.83
CA TYR A 278 -3.00 14.46 -2.65
C TYR A 278 -1.60 14.01 -2.21
N ILE A 279 -1.37 13.83 -0.92
CA ILE A 279 -0.12 13.24 -0.42
C ILE A 279 0.07 11.83 -1.01
N MET A 280 -0.94 10.98 -0.92
CA MET A 280 -0.89 9.63 -1.53
C MET A 280 -0.61 9.70 -3.04
N ALA A 281 -1.26 10.62 -3.72
CA ALA A 281 -1.13 10.81 -5.17
C ALA A 281 0.27 11.21 -5.62
N GLN A 282 1.05 11.85 -4.76
CA GLN A 282 2.45 12.20 -5.05
C GLN A 282 3.31 10.97 -5.37
N TRP A 283 2.90 9.80 -4.89
CA TRP A 283 3.50 8.51 -5.27
C TRP A 283 2.66 7.79 -6.31
N SER A 284 1.40 7.50 -6.01
CA SER A 284 0.55 6.60 -6.80
C SER A 284 0.29 7.08 -8.22
N LYS A 285 0.11 8.37 -8.40
CA LYS A 285 -0.22 8.97 -9.71
C LYS A 285 0.90 8.79 -10.72
N TYR A 286 2.13 8.85 -10.29
CA TYR A 286 3.31 8.90 -11.16
C TYR A 286 4.13 7.61 -11.13
N ILE A 287 4.12 6.88 -10.01
CA ILE A 287 4.81 5.60 -9.87
C ILE A 287 3.77 4.52 -10.07
N ARG A 288 3.75 3.97 -11.30
CA ARG A 288 2.71 3.04 -11.71
C ARG A 288 3.11 1.59 -11.41
N PRO A 289 2.13 0.67 -11.30
CA PRO A 289 2.42 -0.75 -11.14
C PRO A 289 3.44 -1.25 -12.16
N GLY A 290 4.44 -1.98 -11.70
CA GLY A 290 5.53 -2.47 -12.52
C GLY A 290 6.79 -1.61 -12.53
N TYR A 291 6.74 -0.38 -12.02
CA TYR A 291 7.95 0.44 -11.84
C TYR A 291 8.87 -0.21 -10.82
N THR A 292 10.15 0.06 -10.95
CA THR A 292 11.18 -0.44 -10.03
C THR A 292 11.78 0.73 -9.25
N ARG A 293 11.84 0.60 -7.93
CA ARG A 293 12.62 1.55 -7.13
C ARG A 293 14.11 1.33 -7.39
N VAL A 294 14.86 2.41 -7.45
CA VAL A 294 16.32 2.39 -7.58
C VAL A 294 16.98 3.09 -6.40
N ASP A 295 18.27 2.84 -6.17
CA ASP A 295 18.99 3.49 -5.08
C ASP A 295 19.03 4.99 -5.25
N ALA A 296 18.83 5.70 -4.14
CA ALA A 296 19.03 7.13 -4.03
C ALA A 296 19.51 7.47 -2.62
N THR A 297 20.12 8.62 -2.46
CA THR A 297 20.48 9.13 -1.14
C THR A 297 19.21 9.30 -0.30
N TYR A 298 19.11 8.57 0.82
CA TYR A 298 17.92 8.56 1.68
C TYR A 298 17.56 9.97 2.20
N GLN A 299 18.56 10.69 2.69
CA GLN A 299 18.41 12.01 3.29
C GLN A 299 19.56 12.92 2.84
N PRO A 300 19.48 13.51 1.63
CA PRO A 300 20.59 14.31 1.10
C PRO A 300 20.85 15.62 1.89
N THR A 301 19.83 16.15 2.52
CA THR A 301 19.92 17.37 3.35
C THR A 301 19.01 17.18 4.57
N THR A 302 19.29 17.87 5.67
CA THR A 302 18.42 17.85 6.86
C THR A 302 16.96 18.09 6.46
N ASN A 303 16.06 17.26 6.94
CA ASN A 303 14.62 17.28 6.66
C ASN A 303 14.22 16.97 5.21
N VAL A 304 15.16 16.68 4.31
CA VAL A 304 14.87 16.32 2.91
C VAL A 304 15.10 14.83 2.71
N PHE A 305 14.09 14.13 2.21
CA PHE A 305 14.11 12.68 1.99
C PHE A 305 13.84 12.39 0.52
N LEU A 306 14.66 11.55 -0.09
CA LEU A 306 14.63 11.28 -1.53
C LEU A 306 14.42 9.80 -1.81
N SER A 307 13.55 9.51 -2.77
CA SER A 307 13.43 8.18 -3.37
C SER A 307 13.32 8.31 -4.90
N ALA A 308 13.66 7.24 -5.60
CA ALA A 308 13.69 7.24 -7.04
C ALA A 308 13.16 5.93 -7.61
N TYR A 309 12.50 6.03 -8.77
CA TYR A 309 11.81 4.93 -9.44
C TYR A 309 12.01 5.04 -10.94
N LYS A 310 11.95 3.92 -11.63
CA LYS A 310 12.01 3.93 -13.10
C LYS A 310 11.18 2.82 -13.75
N SER A 311 10.85 3.04 -15.00
CA SER A 311 10.31 2.05 -15.90
C SER A 311 10.82 2.38 -17.32
N GLY A 312 11.70 1.53 -17.87
CA GLY A 312 12.41 1.85 -19.11
C GLY A 312 13.21 3.15 -18.97
N SER A 313 12.96 4.11 -19.85
CA SER A 313 13.59 5.44 -19.82
C SER A 313 12.85 6.44 -18.91
N LYS A 314 11.66 6.08 -18.41
CA LYS A 314 10.89 6.92 -17.49
C LYS A 314 11.51 6.90 -16.11
N VAL A 315 11.75 8.08 -15.53
CA VAL A 315 12.31 8.25 -14.19
C VAL A 315 11.40 9.15 -13.38
N VAL A 316 11.17 8.76 -12.13
CA VAL A 316 10.37 9.52 -11.16
C VAL A 316 11.19 9.67 -9.89
N LEU A 317 11.36 10.92 -9.43
CA LEU A 317 11.99 11.21 -8.14
C LEU A 317 10.93 11.79 -7.20
N VAL A 318 10.93 11.37 -5.94
CA VAL A 318 10.06 11.95 -4.93
C VAL A 318 10.93 12.54 -3.82
N ALA A 319 10.77 13.84 -3.57
CA ALA A 319 11.47 14.57 -2.52
C ALA A 319 10.46 15.07 -1.49
N VAL A 320 10.66 14.67 -0.23
CA VAL A 320 9.84 15.10 0.90
C VAL A 320 10.66 16.08 1.73
N ASN A 321 10.16 17.30 1.92
CA ASN A 321 10.76 18.28 2.83
C ASN A 321 9.86 18.42 4.06
N THR A 322 10.29 17.86 5.18
CA THR A 322 9.53 17.90 6.45
C THR A 322 9.81 19.16 7.25
N GLY A 323 10.82 19.94 6.88
CA GLY A 323 11.16 21.20 7.56
C GLY A 323 10.24 22.34 7.17
N SER A 324 10.24 23.40 7.95
CA SER A 324 9.38 24.57 7.73
C SER A 324 9.91 25.53 6.66
N SER A 325 11.18 25.42 6.29
CA SER A 325 11.83 26.31 5.33
C SER A 325 12.08 25.62 4.00
N ALA A 326 12.04 26.38 2.91
CA ALA A 326 12.44 25.89 1.61
C ALA A 326 13.92 25.48 1.60
N VAL A 327 14.24 24.42 0.85
CA VAL A 327 15.61 23.92 0.69
C VAL A 327 15.95 23.84 -0.79
N SER A 328 17.06 24.47 -1.17
CA SER A 328 17.63 24.31 -2.52
C SER A 328 18.41 22.99 -2.56
N GLN A 329 17.89 22.00 -3.29
CA GLN A 329 18.44 20.66 -3.35
C GLN A 329 18.97 20.36 -4.72
N THR A 330 20.20 19.87 -4.79
CA THR A 330 20.80 19.36 -6.03
C THR A 330 20.59 17.84 -6.11
N PHE A 331 20.20 17.35 -7.29
CA PHE A 331 20.03 15.95 -7.62
C PHE A 331 21.01 15.57 -8.73
N SER A 332 21.67 14.42 -8.59
CA SER A 332 22.62 13.89 -9.57
C SER A 332 22.24 12.47 -9.95
N LEU A 333 22.10 12.21 -11.25
CA LEU A 333 21.69 10.90 -11.77
C LEU A 333 22.85 10.24 -12.51
N SER A 334 22.96 8.94 -12.36
CA SER A 334 23.97 8.12 -13.05
C SER A 334 23.46 6.69 -13.27
N GLY A 335 24.20 5.90 -14.05
CA GLY A 335 24.00 4.47 -14.16
C GLY A 335 22.88 4.00 -15.07
N GLY A 336 22.37 4.85 -15.95
CA GLY A 336 21.31 4.51 -16.91
C GLY A 336 21.05 5.62 -17.89
N THR A 337 19.92 5.57 -18.59
CA THR A 337 19.48 6.67 -19.47
C THR A 337 19.01 7.83 -18.63
N ILE A 338 19.72 8.93 -18.69
CA ILE A 338 19.44 10.13 -17.90
C ILE A 338 18.44 11.01 -18.68
N PRO A 339 17.28 11.36 -18.09
CA PRO A 339 16.34 12.27 -18.75
C PRO A 339 16.93 13.65 -18.99
N ALA A 340 16.50 14.30 -20.06
CA ALA A 340 16.93 15.67 -20.38
C ALA A 340 16.24 16.73 -19.52
N SER A 341 15.07 16.41 -18.98
CA SER A 341 14.28 17.33 -18.15
C SER A 341 13.27 16.59 -17.28
N PHE A 342 12.81 17.27 -16.24
CA PHE A 342 11.73 16.80 -15.35
C PHE A 342 10.65 17.87 -15.23
N THR A 343 9.40 17.43 -15.06
CA THR A 343 8.30 18.29 -14.66
C THR A 343 8.04 18.04 -13.16
N PRO A 344 8.18 19.05 -12.30
CA PRO A 344 7.84 18.93 -10.88
C PRO A 344 6.33 19.02 -10.66
N HIS A 345 5.84 18.22 -9.69
CA HIS A 345 4.47 18.30 -9.20
C HIS A 345 4.53 18.44 -7.68
N ILE A 346 3.87 19.46 -7.11
CA ILE A 346 4.03 19.81 -5.71
C ILE A 346 2.70 19.75 -4.97
N THR A 347 2.73 19.11 -3.81
CA THR A 347 1.67 19.23 -2.79
C THR A 347 2.27 19.85 -1.53
N SER A 348 1.63 20.91 -1.05
CA SER A 348 1.93 21.62 0.18
C SER A 348 0.62 22.04 0.84
N SER A 349 0.67 22.81 1.94
CA SER A 349 -0.55 23.37 2.54
C SER A 349 -1.32 24.28 1.57
N SER A 350 -0.65 24.87 0.60
CA SER A 350 -1.23 25.80 -0.37
C SER A 350 -1.29 25.28 -1.81
N LYS A 351 -0.64 24.14 -2.11
CA LYS A 351 -0.60 23.54 -3.43
C LYS A 351 -1.11 22.11 -3.39
N SER A 352 -1.74 21.64 -4.48
CA SER A 352 -2.31 20.30 -4.60
C SER A 352 -1.97 19.73 -5.97
N LEU A 353 -1.00 18.80 -6.03
CA LEU A 353 -0.47 18.22 -7.28
C LEU A 353 -0.18 19.30 -8.34
N SER A 354 0.35 20.43 -7.89
CA SER A 354 0.55 21.59 -8.77
C SER A 354 1.65 21.28 -9.78
N ASN A 355 1.30 21.39 -11.07
CA ASN A 355 2.26 21.28 -12.16
C ASN A 355 3.13 22.54 -12.19
N GLU A 356 4.43 22.37 -12.11
CA GLU A 356 5.39 23.46 -12.18
C GLU A 356 6.17 23.44 -13.50
N ALA A 357 6.87 24.51 -13.80
CA ALA A 357 7.70 24.59 -15.00
C ALA A 357 8.79 23.53 -14.99
N SER A 358 9.01 22.88 -16.15
CA SER A 358 10.05 21.88 -16.32
C SER A 358 11.42 22.43 -15.99
N VAL A 359 12.26 21.56 -15.41
CA VAL A 359 13.67 21.85 -15.14
C VAL A 359 14.56 21.01 -16.04
N SER A 360 15.60 21.64 -16.60
CA SER A 360 16.57 20.95 -17.45
C SER A 360 17.60 20.21 -16.61
N VAL A 361 17.99 19.03 -17.07
CA VAL A 361 19.10 18.26 -16.51
C VAL A 361 20.34 18.58 -17.34
N LYS A 362 21.41 19.01 -16.65
CA LYS A 362 22.68 19.37 -17.30
C LYS A 362 23.83 18.58 -16.65
N SER A 363 24.58 17.87 -17.46
CA SER A 363 25.66 16.99 -16.98
C SER A 363 25.18 16.02 -15.90
N GLY A 364 23.99 15.46 -16.08
CA GLY A 364 23.38 14.51 -15.17
C GLY A 364 22.80 15.10 -13.87
N ALA A 365 22.71 16.42 -13.74
CA ALA A 365 22.30 17.06 -12.50
C ALA A 365 21.33 18.22 -12.73
N PHE A 366 20.54 18.52 -11.69
CA PHE A 366 19.72 19.73 -11.62
C PHE A 366 19.52 20.13 -10.15
N THR A 367 19.15 21.38 -9.94
CA THR A 367 18.89 21.94 -8.60
C THR A 367 17.47 22.51 -8.59
N TYR A 368 16.76 22.28 -7.49
CA TYR A 368 15.38 22.73 -7.33
C TYR A 368 15.12 23.19 -5.90
N SER A 369 14.38 24.29 -5.73
CA SER A 369 13.94 24.77 -4.43
C SER A 369 12.70 24.00 -3.96
N LEU A 370 12.87 23.15 -2.96
CA LEU A 370 11.80 22.36 -2.36
C LEU A 370 11.08 23.20 -1.30
N PRO A 371 9.77 23.49 -1.46
CA PRO A 371 9.06 24.25 -0.43
C PRO A 371 9.09 23.52 0.92
N GLY A 372 9.02 24.30 2.02
CA GLY A 372 8.88 23.72 3.35
C GLY A 372 7.59 22.94 3.51
N GLN A 373 7.60 21.88 4.27
CA GLN A 373 6.47 20.98 4.52
C GLN A 373 5.72 20.63 3.21
N SER A 374 6.43 20.00 2.30
CA SER A 374 5.92 19.67 0.97
C SER A 374 6.43 18.34 0.46
N VAL A 375 5.76 17.85 -0.56
CA VAL A 375 6.22 16.73 -1.39
C VAL A 375 6.33 17.23 -2.82
N THR A 376 7.47 17.01 -3.43
CA THR A 376 7.72 17.32 -4.85
C THR A 376 8.03 16.03 -5.59
N THR A 377 7.26 15.72 -6.61
CA THR A 377 7.49 14.58 -7.49
C THR A 377 7.98 15.08 -8.84
N PHE A 378 9.18 14.67 -9.22
CA PHE A 378 9.79 15.00 -10.50
C PHE A 378 9.54 13.87 -11.48
N VAL A 379 8.84 14.16 -12.55
CA VAL A 379 8.51 13.17 -13.58
C VAL A 379 9.28 13.51 -14.86
N SER A 380 10.05 12.57 -15.39
CA SER A 380 10.84 12.77 -16.61
C SER A 380 9.91 13.05 -17.82
N ASN A 381 10.34 13.96 -18.65
CA ASN A 381 9.63 14.30 -19.88
C ASN A 381 9.98 13.38 -21.05
#